data_61cc8ba80cc9e0c7443ea008afa40f59
#
_entry.id   61cc8ba80cc9e0c7443ea008afa40f59
#
_cell.length_a   1.000
_cell.length_b   1.000
_cell.length_c   1.000
_cell.angle_alpha   90.00
_cell.angle_beta   90.00
_cell.angle_gamma   90.00
#
_symmetry.space_group_name_H-M   'P 1'
#
loop_
_entity.id
_entity.type
_entity.pdbx_description
1 polymer ?
#
loop_
_entity_poly.entity_id
_entity_poly.type
_entity_poly.pdbx_seq_one_letter_code
_entity_poly.pdbx_strand_id
1 'polypeptide(L)'
;MPPEIGQGKESPARADSSTWSRPAFAWAYALAVTIAAFAAIRATLGAHADREYSRTGEARWIWYSRDVREPRALSFVATRDVVLGRTPPRATAKVFGDRWHVLWVNGRRAGGARQRPGDPLALYEVAAYLAPGVNRIAIESGSDTGIGGLLFSLDVSDWGRDAVFSDRRWRVDPDRRAIFSGGRYRPAVWGRPPVYPWRWPRLPRPEEVNSKQ
;
A
#
# COMPACT_ATOMS: atom_id res chain seq x y z
N MET A 1 46.69 10.82 93.45
CA MET A 1 46.70 10.13 92.15
C MET A 1 45.28 9.94 91.75
N PRO A 2 44.79 10.64 90.72
CA PRO A 2 43.46 10.42 90.14
C PRO A 2 43.53 9.44 88.96
N PRO A 3 42.45 8.69 88.71
CA PRO A 3 42.42 7.71 87.65
C PRO A 3 42.15 8.33 86.27
N GLU A 4 42.74 7.74 85.26
CA GLU A 4 42.60 8.05 83.83
C GLU A 4 41.17 7.77 83.34
N ILE A 5 40.63 8.79 82.67
CA ILE A 5 39.33 8.65 81.91
C ILE A 5 39.65 8.12 80.52
N GLY A 6 39.19 6.88 80.27
CA GLY A 6 39.27 6.23 78.98
C GLY A 6 38.38 6.99 77.91
N GLN A 7 39.01 7.46 76.86
CA GLN A 7 38.32 8.01 75.68
C GLN A 7 37.68 6.86 74.89
N GLY A 8 36.32 6.83 74.91
CA GLY A 8 35.56 6.00 74.02
C GLY A 8 35.70 6.45 72.56
N LYS A 9 36.22 5.57 71.74
CA LYS A 9 36.35 5.76 70.31
C LYS A 9 34.96 5.55 69.70
N GLU A 10 34.28 6.63 69.35
CA GLU A 10 33.07 6.54 68.51
C GLU A 10 33.43 6.05 67.12
N SER A 11 32.90 4.90 66.75
CA SER A 11 33.00 4.36 65.40
C SER A 11 32.08 5.17 64.49
N PRO A 12 32.57 5.64 63.31
CA PRO A 12 31.70 6.35 62.39
C PRO A 12 30.61 5.43 61.89
N ALA A 13 29.35 5.88 62.03
CA ALA A 13 28.18 5.22 61.47
C ALA A 13 28.39 5.01 59.94
N ARG A 14 28.39 3.74 59.54
CA ARG A 14 28.31 3.36 58.15
C ARG A 14 27.07 3.95 57.54
N ALA A 15 27.21 4.88 56.64
CA ALA A 15 26.14 5.38 55.80
C ALA A 15 25.54 4.18 55.06
N ASP A 16 24.30 3.91 55.39
CA ASP A 16 23.48 2.84 54.78
C ASP A 16 23.27 3.19 53.31
N SER A 17 24.03 2.55 52.43
CA SER A 17 23.95 2.76 50.97
C SER A 17 22.61 2.24 50.49
N SER A 18 21.74 3.20 50.18
CA SER A 18 20.64 3.11 49.21
C SER A 18 19.97 1.75 49.07
N THR A 19 19.02 1.48 49.92
CA THR A 19 17.93 0.54 49.63
C THR A 19 17.04 1.16 48.57
N TRP A 20 17.44 1.05 47.32
CA TRP A 20 16.48 1.14 46.21
C TRP A 20 15.47 0.03 46.46
N SER A 21 14.27 0.41 46.89
CA SER A 21 13.25 -0.55 47.25
C SER A 21 12.97 -1.46 46.07
N ARG A 22 13.09 -2.78 46.24
CA ARG A 22 12.84 -3.81 45.22
C ARG A 22 11.62 -3.53 44.31
N PRO A 23 10.49 -2.94 44.84
CA PRO A 23 9.38 -2.56 43.99
C PRO A 23 9.69 -1.45 42.98
N ALA A 24 10.49 -0.43 43.32
CA ALA A 24 10.83 0.64 42.38
C ALA A 24 11.63 0.12 41.16
N PHE A 25 12.51 -0.84 41.39
CA PHE A 25 13.27 -1.47 40.31
C PHE A 25 12.38 -2.34 39.42
N ALA A 26 11.40 -3.05 40.00
CA ALA A 26 10.42 -3.85 39.27
C ALA A 26 9.53 -2.97 38.36
N TRP A 27 9.08 -1.83 38.84
CA TRP A 27 8.29 -0.87 38.05
C TRP A 27 9.10 -0.23 36.92
N ALA A 28 10.36 0.17 37.19
CA ALA A 28 11.24 0.70 36.14
C ALA A 28 11.52 -0.33 35.05
N TYR A 29 11.74 -1.59 35.42
CA TYR A 29 11.92 -2.68 34.47
C TYR A 29 10.65 -2.95 33.65
N ALA A 30 9.49 -3.04 34.31
CA ALA A 30 8.21 -3.23 33.63
C ALA A 30 7.92 -2.10 32.62
N LEU A 31 8.19 -0.86 33.01
CA LEU A 31 8.03 0.30 32.12
C LEU A 31 8.98 0.22 30.92
N ALA A 32 10.25 -0.12 31.14
CA ALA A 32 11.24 -0.28 30.07
C ALA A 32 10.84 -1.39 29.07
N VAL A 33 10.37 -2.53 29.56
CA VAL A 33 9.88 -3.65 28.73
C VAL A 33 8.65 -3.20 27.93
N THR A 34 7.72 -2.49 28.54
CA THR A 34 6.52 -1.98 27.86
C THR A 34 6.88 -0.98 26.74
N ILE A 35 7.78 -0.07 27.01
CA ILE A 35 8.28 0.90 26.00
C ILE A 35 8.97 0.16 24.84
N ALA A 36 9.84 -0.80 25.16
CA ALA A 36 10.54 -1.59 24.15
C ALA A 36 9.55 -2.42 23.28
N ALA A 37 8.57 -3.06 23.92
CA ALA A 37 7.52 -3.80 23.20
C ALA A 37 6.71 -2.87 22.29
N PHE A 38 6.31 -1.69 22.78
CA PHE A 38 5.58 -0.71 21.97
C PHE A 38 6.42 -0.20 20.80
N ALA A 39 7.70 0.09 21.02
CA ALA A 39 8.62 0.50 19.96
C ALA A 39 8.80 -0.60 18.90
N ALA A 40 8.94 -1.86 19.31
CA ALA A 40 9.04 -3.00 18.41
C ALA A 40 7.76 -3.20 17.58
N ILE A 41 6.59 -3.08 18.20
CA ILE A 41 5.30 -3.13 17.50
C ILE A 41 5.19 -1.99 16.48
N ARG A 42 5.56 -0.77 16.87
CA ARG A 42 5.53 0.39 15.95
C ARG A 42 6.49 0.20 14.79
N ALA A 43 7.68 -0.31 15.02
CA ALA A 43 8.68 -0.57 13.98
C ALA A 43 8.20 -1.67 13.01
N THR A 44 7.62 -2.76 13.52
CA THR A 44 7.07 -3.84 12.68
C THR A 44 5.87 -3.39 11.87
N LEU A 45 4.96 -2.62 12.45
CA LEU A 45 3.82 -2.05 11.74
C LEU A 45 4.28 -1.05 10.67
N GLY A 46 5.27 -0.21 10.97
CA GLY A 46 5.86 0.72 10.00
C GLY A 46 6.52 -0.03 8.84
N ALA A 47 7.35 -1.02 9.12
CA ALA A 47 7.99 -1.83 8.08
C ALA A 47 6.98 -2.62 7.24
N HIS A 48 5.88 -3.08 7.85
CA HIS A 48 4.80 -3.74 7.12
C HIS A 48 4.05 -2.74 6.22
N ALA A 49 3.70 -1.57 6.74
CA ALA A 49 3.07 -0.51 5.97
C ALA A 49 3.94 -0.05 4.80
N ASP A 50 5.25 0.09 4.98
CA ASP A 50 6.18 0.45 3.91
C ASP A 50 6.27 -0.63 2.83
N ARG A 51 6.27 -1.91 3.20
CA ARG A 51 6.22 -3.03 2.24
C ARG A 51 4.91 -3.03 1.45
N GLU A 52 3.78 -2.81 2.10
CA GLU A 52 2.49 -2.73 1.44
C GLU A 52 2.39 -1.50 0.55
N TYR A 53 2.92 -0.36 1.02
CA TYR A 53 3.01 0.85 0.22
C TYR A 53 3.84 0.64 -1.07
N SER A 54 4.95 -0.10 -0.99
CA SER A 54 5.78 -0.42 -2.15
C SER A 54 5.08 -1.29 -3.21
N ARG A 55 3.98 -1.97 -2.84
CA ARG A 55 3.19 -2.78 -3.78
C ARG A 55 2.25 -1.93 -4.62
N THR A 56 1.43 -1.11 -3.97
CA THR A 56 0.36 -0.34 -4.65
C THR A 56 0.22 1.08 -4.13
N GLY A 57 1.08 1.52 -3.22
CA GLY A 57 1.07 2.87 -2.66
C GLY A 57 -0.27 3.25 -2.03
N GLU A 58 -0.77 4.40 -2.44
CA GLU A 58 -2.05 4.97 -1.99
C GLU A 58 -3.27 4.44 -2.75
N ALA A 59 -3.09 3.44 -3.63
CA ALA A 59 -4.15 2.91 -4.47
C ALA A 59 -5.35 2.42 -3.65
N ARG A 60 -6.51 2.65 -4.18
CA ARG A 60 -7.79 2.19 -3.62
C ARG A 60 -8.49 1.29 -4.62
N TRP A 61 -9.16 0.28 -4.10
CA TRP A 61 -10.05 -0.53 -4.90
C TRP A 61 -11.17 0.35 -5.43
N ILE A 62 -11.32 0.42 -6.75
CA ILE A 62 -12.40 1.13 -7.43
C ILE A 62 -13.24 0.16 -8.25
N TRP A 63 -14.48 0.54 -8.54
CA TRP A 63 -15.38 -0.23 -9.37
C TRP A 63 -16.39 0.69 -10.07
N TYR A 64 -17.12 0.16 -11.05
CA TYR A 64 -18.11 0.93 -11.79
C TYR A 64 -19.23 1.44 -10.88
N SER A 65 -19.83 0.55 -10.07
CA SER A 65 -20.95 0.88 -9.18
C SER A 65 -20.91 0.08 -7.89
N ARG A 66 -21.58 0.57 -6.86
CA ARG A 66 -21.88 -0.17 -5.63
C ARG A 66 -23.21 -0.91 -5.68
N ASP A 67 -23.97 -0.74 -6.74
CA ASP A 67 -25.26 -1.39 -6.87
C ASP A 67 -25.06 -2.87 -7.16
N VAL A 68 -25.42 -3.70 -6.18
CA VAL A 68 -25.24 -5.14 -6.19
C VAL A 68 -26.59 -5.88 -6.18
N ARG A 69 -27.71 -5.14 -6.33
CA ARG A 69 -29.05 -5.73 -6.22
C ARG A 69 -29.35 -6.75 -7.28
N GLU A 70 -28.75 -6.60 -8.45
CA GLU A 70 -28.91 -7.55 -9.56
C GLU A 70 -27.53 -8.03 -10.02
N PRO A 71 -27.10 -9.25 -9.64
CA PRO A 71 -25.89 -9.86 -10.18
C PRO A 71 -26.03 -10.02 -11.70
N ARG A 72 -25.23 -9.31 -12.46
CA ARG A 72 -25.18 -9.41 -13.93
C ARG A 72 -23.75 -9.17 -14.40
N ALA A 73 -23.44 -9.74 -15.57
CA ALA A 73 -22.16 -9.45 -16.20
C ALA A 73 -22.03 -7.93 -16.43
N LEU A 74 -20.89 -7.40 -16.07
CA LEU A 74 -20.57 -5.99 -16.19
C LEU A 74 -19.19 -5.83 -16.79
N SER A 75 -19.06 -4.96 -17.79
CA SER A 75 -17.78 -4.44 -18.25
C SER A 75 -17.81 -2.93 -18.29
N PHE A 76 -16.68 -2.29 -18.04
CA PHE A 76 -16.53 -0.85 -18.06
C PHE A 76 -15.09 -0.46 -18.35
N VAL A 77 -14.87 0.80 -18.65
CA VAL A 77 -13.56 1.42 -18.80
C VAL A 77 -13.36 2.41 -17.66
N ALA A 78 -12.27 2.25 -16.91
CA ALA A 78 -11.78 3.24 -15.96
C ALA A 78 -10.68 4.07 -16.60
N THR A 79 -10.72 5.39 -16.48
CA THR A 79 -9.78 6.30 -17.12
C THR A 79 -9.19 7.31 -16.15
N ARG A 80 -7.93 7.70 -16.41
CA ARG A 80 -7.24 8.77 -15.69
C ARG A 80 -6.28 9.48 -16.64
N ASP A 81 -6.39 10.81 -16.71
CA ASP A 81 -5.41 11.62 -17.39
C ASP A 81 -4.29 12.04 -16.43
N VAL A 82 -3.06 11.96 -16.89
CA VAL A 82 -1.81 12.23 -16.17
C VAL A 82 -0.95 13.16 -16.99
N VAL A 83 -0.43 14.21 -16.37
CA VAL A 83 0.45 15.16 -17.04
C VAL A 83 1.90 14.83 -16.69
N LEU A 84 2.74 14.59 -17.69
CA LEU A 84 4.17 14.36 -17.56
C LEU A 84 4.95 15.52 -18.16
N GLY A 85 5.97 16.00 -17.43
CA GLY A 85 6.87 17.04 -17.95
C GLY A 85 7.82 16.52 -19.02
N ARG A 86 8.17 15.23 -18.96
CA ARG A 86 9.03 14.52 -19.92
C ARG A 86 8.64 13.05 -19.99
N THR A 87 9.10 12.36 -21.03
CA THR A 87 8.99 10.90 -21.11
C THR A 87 9.87 10.27 -20.03
N PRO A 88 9.34 9.44 -19.13
CA PRO A 88 10.16 8.77 -18.12
C PRO A 88 11.00 7.66 -18.75
N PRO A 89 12.24 7.42 -18.28
CA PRO A 89 13.07 6.33 -18.79
C PRO A 89 12.51 4.94 -18.39
N ARG A 90 11.78 4.87 -17.29
CA ARG A 90 11.08 3.64 -16.83
C ARG A 90 9.74 4.02 -16.23
N ALA A 91 8.74 3.22 -16.53
CA ALA A 91 7.41 3.36 -15.92
C ALA A 91 6.74 2.00 -15.90
N THR A 92 6.40 1.54 -14.69
CA THR A 92 5.76 0.24 -14.47
C THR A 92 4.34 0.43 -13.95
N ALA A 93 3.36 -0.03 -14.70
CA ALA A 93 1.97 -0.09 -14.27
C ALA A 93 1.72 -1.42 -13.53
N LYS A 94 1.16 -1.34 -12.34
CA LYS A 94 0.72 -2.47 -11.52
C LYS A 94 -0.79 -2.52 -11.53
N VAL A 95 -1.37 -3.62 -11.99
CA VAL A 95 -2.81 -3.75 -12.19
C VAL A 95 -3.35 -5.02 -11.56
N PHE A 96 -4.47 -4.90 -10.87
CA PHE A 96 -5.33 -6.03 -10.55
C PHE A 96 -6.76 -5.70 -11.00
N GLY A 97 -7.32 -6.52 -11.88
CA GLY A 97 -8.72 -6.45 -12.28
C GLY A 97 -9.42 -7.77 -11.95
N ASP A 98 -10.45 -7.70 -11.12
CA ASP A 98 -11.22 -8.90 -10.78
C ASP A 98 -11.81 -9.51 -12.04
N ARG A 99 -11.57 -10.82 -12.26
CA ARG A 99 -11.83 -11.61 -13.46
C ARG A 99 -10.91 -11.28 -14.63
N TRP A 100 -10.85 -10.03 -15.09
CA TRP A 100 -10.00 -9.66 -16.22
C TRP A 100 -9.78 -8.14 -16.28
N HIS A 101 -8.71 -7.75 -16.95
CA HIS A 101 -8.49 -6.36 -17.36
C HIS A 101 -7.69 -6.30 -18.65
N VAL A 102 -7.80 -5.15 -19.34
CA VAL A 102 -6.94 -4.74 -20.44
C VAL A 102 -6.47 -3.32 -20.17
N LEU A 103 -5.16 -3.11 -20.17
CA LEU A 103 -4.53 -1.80 -19.98
C LEU A 103 -4.28 -1.13 -21.32
N TRP A 104 -4.67 0.12 -21.42
CA TRP A 104 -4.44 1.02 -22.54
C TRP A 104 -3.72 2.26 -22.05
N VAL A 105 -2.73 2.72 -22.80
CA VAL A 105 -2.03 3.99 -22.59
C VAL A 105 -2.05 4.77 -23.88
N ASN A 106 -2.59 5.98 -23.86
CA ASN A 106 -2.75 6.83 -25.05
C ASN A 106 -3.46 6.12 -26.22
N GLY A 107 -4.49 5.31 -25.91
CA GLY A 107 -5.25 4.54 -26.90
C GLY A 107 -4.54 3.30 -27.46
N ARG A 108 -3.29 3.02 -27.03
CA ARG A 108 -2.54 1.82 -27.41
C ARG A 108 -2.64 0.77 -26.33
N ARG A 109 -2.90 -0.48 -26.73
CA ARG A 109 -2.96 -1.61 -25.79
C ARG A 109 -1.57 -1.90 -25.24
N ALA A 110 -1.41 -1.81 -23.91
CA ALA A 110 -0.16 -2.10 -23.23
C ALA A 110 -0.12 -3.52 -22.65
N GLY A 111 -1.29 -4.12 -22.36
CA GLY A 111 -1.36 -5.48 -21.87
C GLY A 111 -2.75 -5.88 -21.41
N GLY A 112 -2.86 -7.06 -20.79
CA GLY A 112 -4.09 -7.54 -20.20
C GLY A 112 -3.89 -8.87 -19.50
N ALA A 113 -4.73 -9.18 -18.53
CA ALA A 113 -4.68 -10.43 -17.78
C ALA A 113 -6.06 -10.87 -17.32
N ARG A 114 -6.20 -12.17 -17.02
CA ARG A 114 -7.27 -12.73 -16.21
C ARG A 114 -6.73 -12.98 -14.82
N GLN A 115 -7.48 -12.56 -13.80
CA GLN A 115 -7.04 -12.66 -12.40
C GLN A 115 -8.18 -13.10 -11.50
N ARG A 116 -7.83 -13.76 -10.41
CA ARG A 116 -8.74 -14.20 -9.35
C ARG A 116 -8.25 -13.65 -8.01
N PRO A 117 -9.10 -13.54 -6.99
CA PRO A 117 -8.64 -13.20 -5.64
C PRO A 117 -7.46 -14.09 -5.21
N GLY A 118 -6.34 -13.46 -4.81
CA GLY A 118 -5.09 -14.14 -4.46
C GLY A 118 -4.03 -14.21 -5.56
N ASP A 119 -4.39 -13.95 -6.81
CA ASP A 119 -3.40 -13.82 -7.88
C ASP A 119 -2.48 -12.60 -7.67
N PRO A 120 -1.27 -12.63 -8.24
CA PRO A 120 -0.38 -11.47 -8.18
C PRO A 120 -0.88 -10.30 -9.02
N LEU A 121 -0.39 -9.10 -8.71
CA LEU A 121 -0.51 -7.94 -9.58
C LEU A 121 0.09 -8.26 -10.95
N ALA A 122 -0.58 -7.86 -12.01
CA ALA A 122 0.00 -7.84 -13.34
C ALA A 122 0.91 -6.59 -13.46
N LEU A 123 2.11 -6.78 -13.99
CA LEU A 123 3.10 -5.72 -14.18
C LEU A 123 3.26 -5.46 -15.68
N TYR A 124 3.24 -4.18 -16.06
CA TYR A 124 3.40 -3.76 -17.46
C TYR A 124 4.41 -2.63 -17.55
N GLU A 125 5.46 -2.81 -18.34
CA GLU A 125 6.36 -1.72 -18.68
C GLU A 125 5.67 -0.80 -19.69
N VAL A 126 5.43 0.45 -19.29
CA VAL A 126 4.61 1.38 -20.07
C VAL A 126 5.35 2.64 -20.50
N ALA A 127 6.65 2.77 -20.20
CA ALA A 127 7.43 3.95 -20.57
C ALA A 127 7.35 4.29 -22.08
N ALA A 128 7.40 3.28 -22.95
CA ALA A 128 7.31 3.44 -24.40
C ALA A 128 5.95 3.94 -24.91
N TYR A 129 4.92 3.97 -24.06
CA TYR A 129 3.59 4.46 -24.39
C TYR A 129 3.34 5.87 -23.88
N LEU A 130 4.23 6.39 -23.02
CA LEU A 130 4.11 7.70 -22.38
C LEU A 130 4.85 8.78 -23.18
N ALA A 131 4.33 10.00 -23.15
CA ALA A 131 4.90 11.17 -23.81
C ALA A 131 4.86 12.39 -22.88
N PRO A 132 5.63 13.45 -23.15
CA PRO A 132 5.44 14.73 -22.48
C PRO A 132 4.02 15.25 -22.70
N GLY A 133 3.47 15.93 -21.70
CA GLY A 133 2.10 16.44 -21.75
C GLY A 133 1.08 15.46 -21.16
N VAL A 134 -0.15 15.53 -21.66
CA VAL A 134 -1.28 14.72 -21.15
C VAL A 134 -1.19 13.30 -21.68
N ASN A 135 -1.19 12.34 -20.75
CA ASN A 135 -1.25 10.91 -21.06
C ASN A 135 -2.55 10.35 -20.49
N ARG A 136 -3.29 9.62 -21.30
CA ARG A 136 -4.48 8.90 -20.84
C ARG A 136 -4.16 7.45 -20.53
N ILE A 137 -4.43 7.08 -19.30
CA ILE A 137 -4.43 5.70 -18.84
C ILE A 137 -5.89 5.24 -18.85
N ALA A 138 -6.18 4.14 -19.53
CA ALA A 138 -7.49 3.53 -19.54
C ALA A 138 -7.38 2.04 -19.21
N ILE A 139 -8.29 1.53 -18.40
CA ILE A 139 -8.35 0.13 -18.01
C ILE A 139 -9.77 -0.37 -18.26
N GLU A 140 -9.89 -1.26 -19.22
CA GLU A 140 -11.10 -2.03 -19.46
C GLU A 140 -11.12 -3.20 -18.49
N SER A 141 -12.19 -3.37 -17.74
CA SER A 141 -12.32 -4.44 -16.74
C SER A 141 -13.76 -4.88 -16.61
N GLY A 142 -13.97 -6.08 -16.10
CA GLY A 142 -15.32 -6.62 -15.93
C GLY A 142 -15.39 -7.78 -14.97
N SER A 143 -16.63 -8.11 -14.59
CA SER A 143 -16.98 -9.23 -13.73
C SER A 143 -18.25 -9.89 -14.22
N ASP A 144 -18.35 -11.20 -14.06
CA ASP A 144 -19.52 -11.99 -14.42
C ASP A 144 -20.67 -11.81 -13.42
N THR A 145 -20.38 -11.32 -12.22
CA THR A 145 -21.33 -11.14 -11.13
C THR A 145 -21.74 -9.69 -10.89
N GLY A 146 -21.20 -8.74 -11.67
CA GLY A 146 -21.43 -7.30 -11.49
C GLY A 146 -20.67 -6.67 -10.33
N ILE A 147 -20.15 -7.46 -9.40
CA ILE A 147 -19.31 -7.02 -8.29
C ILE A 147 -17.88 -7.35 -8.64
N GLY A 148 -16.97 -6.41 -8.38
CA GLY A 148 -15.56 -6.61 -8.60
C GLY A 148 -14.71 -5.50 -8.03
N GLY A 149 -13.41 -5.61 -8.24
CA GLY A 149 -12.42 -4.64 -7.83
C GLY A 149 -11.38 -4.42 -8.92
N LEU A 150 -11.05 -3.16 -9.13
CA LEU A 150 -9.95 -2.72 -9.95
C LEU A 150 -8.98 -1.94 -9.05
N LEU A 151 -7.73 -2.33 -9.07
CA LEU A 151 -6.65 -1.65 -8.38
C LEU A 151 -5.55 -1.31 -9.39
N PHE A 152 -5.03 -0.10 -9.31
CA PHE A 152 -3.99 0.39 -10.20
C PHE A 152 -3.00 1.27 -9.47
N SER A 153 -1.72 1.09 -9.77
CA SER A 153 -0.68 2.08 -9.49
C SER A 153 0.33 2.15 -10.62
N LEU A 154 0.91 3.33 -10.82
CA LEU A 154 1.94 3.60 -11.81
C LEU A 154 3.17 4.14 -11.10
N ASP A 155 4.27 3.38 -11.14
CA ASP A 155 5.59 3.82 -10.71
C ASP A 155 6.29 4.51 -11.86
N VAL A 156 6.81 5.70 -11.61
CA VAL A 156 7.62 6.45 -12.58
C VAL A 156 8.97 6.73 -11.94
N SER A 157 10.05 6.31 -12.59
CA SER A 157 11.41 6.30 -12.03
C SER A 157 11.90 7.65 -11.50
N ASP A 158 11.44 8.74 -12.09
CA ASP A 158 11.89 10.10 -11.75
C ASP A 158 11.08 10.74 -10.60
N TRP A 159 10.00 10.13 -10.17
CA TRP A 159 9.10 10.68 -9.16
C TRP A 159 9.27 10.02 -7.79
N GLY A 160 10.19 9.05 -7.69
CA GLY A 160 10.63 8.42 -6.46
C GLY A 160 9.65 7.46 -5.80
N ARG A 161 8.36 7.66 -6.00
CA ARG A 161 7.26 6.78 -5.53
C ARG A 161 6.12 6.83 -6.52
N ASP A 162 5.21 5.87 -6.40
CA ASP A 162 4.04 5.72 -7.28
C ASP A 162 3.40 7.07 -7.63
N ALA A 163 3.35 7.35 -8.91
CA ALA A 163 2.91 8.65 -9.41
C ALA A 163 1.40 8.76 -9.55
N VAL A 164 0.74 7.64 -9.82
CA VAL A 164 -0.70 7.60 -10.10
C VAL A 164 -1.32 6.39 -9.46
N PHE A 165 -2.41 6.61 -8.75
CA PHE A 165 -3.15 5.55 -8.06
C PHE A 165 -4.60 5.51 -8.51
N SER A 166 -5.21 4.35 -8.42
CA SER A 166 -6.66 4.23 -8.49
C SER A 166 -7.29 4.88 -7.26
N ASP A 167 -8.15 5.87 -7.50
CA ASP A 167 -8.84 6.66 -6.48
C ASP A 167 -10.11 7.32 -7.04
N ARG A 168 -10.69 8.26 -6.28
CA ARG A 168 -11.88 9.02 -6.66
C ARG A 168 -11.70 9.94 -7.88
N ARG A 169 -10.46 10.22 -8.27
CA ARG A 169 -10.15 11.09 -9.41
C ARG A 169 -10.25 10.37 -10.74
N TRP A 170 -10.31 9.04 -10.72
CA TRP A 170 -10.62 8.26 -11.90
C TRP A 170 -12.04 8.53 -12.38
N ARG A 171 -12.28 8.22 -13.64
CA ARG A 171 -13.60 8.25 -14.27
C ARG A 171 -13.90 6.87 -14.82
N VAL A 172 -15.17 6.49 -14.82
CA VAL A 172 -15.63 5.20 -15.34
C VAL A 172 -16.74 5.40 -16.36
N ASP A 173 -16.84 4.49 -17.31
CA ASP A 173 -17.86 4.50 -18.33
C ASP A 173 -18.14 3.07 -18.82
N PRO A 174 -19.40 2.68 -19.05
CA PRO A 174 -19.70 1.38 -19.65
C PRO A 174 -19.38 1.37 -21.15
N ASP A 175 -19.24 2.51 -21.79
CA ASP A 175 -18.91 2.61 -23.21
C ASP A 175 -17.40 2.47 -23.41
N ARG A 176 -17.02 1.51 -24.23
CA ARG A 176 -15.61 1.26 -24.59
C ARG A 176 -14.93 2.42 -25.30
N ARG A 177 -15.69 3.32 -25.92
CA ARG A 177 -15.18 4.57 -26.50
C ARG A 177 -14.45 5.45 -25.47
N ALA A 178 -14.75 5.28 -24.18
CA ALA A 178 -14.07 5.98 -23.10
C ALA A 178 -12.55 5.75 -23.07
N ILE A 179 -12.02 4.68 -23.68
CA ILE A 179 -10.58 4.48 -23.88
C ILE A 179 -9.96 5.71 -24.54
N PHE A 180 -10.67 6.33 -25.47
CA PHE A 180 -10.20 7.48 -26.25
C PHE A 180 -10.78 8.81 -25.73
N SER A 181 -12.05 8.85 -25.37
CA SER A 181 -12.75 10.07 -24.95
C SER A 181 -12.63 10.40 -23.46
N GLY A 182 -12.27 9.42 -22.63
CA GLY A 182 -12.35 9.49 -21.17
C GLY A 182 -13.70 9.10 -20.63
N GLY A 183 -13.72 8.63 -19.37
CA GLY A 183 -14.95 8.23 -18.69
C GLY A 183 -15.75 9.44 -18.16
N ARG A 184 -17.04 9.27 -18.01
CA ARG A 184 -17.98 10.31 -17.58
C ARG A 184 -18.29 10.28 -16.09
N TYR A 185 -18.38 9.10 -15.49
CA TYR A 185 -18.90 8.90 -14.14
C TYR A 185 -17.78 8.77 -13.11
N ARG A 186 -18.08 9.02 -11.85
CA ARG A 186 -17.16 8.74 -10.74
C ARG A 186 -17.23 7.28 -10.36
N PRO A 187 -16.09 6.62 -10.06
CA PRO A 187 -16.11 5.24 -9.61
C PRO A 187 -16.65 5.13 -8.18
N ALA A 188 -17.22 3.98 -7.88
CA ALA A 188 -17.34 3.52 -6.50
C ALA A 188 -15.94 3.24 -5.94
N VAL A 189 -15.68 3.59 -4.69
CA VAL A 189 -14.40 3.33 -4.01
C VAL A 189 -14.67 2.44 -2.82
N TRP A 190 -14.08 1.24 -2.81
CA TRP A 190 -14.22 0.28 -1.73
C TRP A 190 -13.29 0.58 -0.55
N GLY A 191 -12.08 1.06 -0.81
CA GLY A 191 -11.06 1.35 0.20
C GLY A 191 -9.65 0.98 -0.26
N ARG A 192 -8.68 1.18 0.63
CA ARG A 192 -7.32 0.67 0.45
C ARG A 192 -7.27 -0.83 0.76
N PRO A 193 -6.32 -1.59 0.20
CA PRO A 193 -6.06 -2.93 0.69
C PRO A 193 -5.83 -2.94 2.22
N PRO A 194 -6.27 -4.01 2.95
CA PRO A 194 -7.00 -5.17 2.45
C PRO A 194 -8.50 -4.90 2.33
N VAL A 195 -9.10 -5.35 1.24
CA VAL A 195 -10.57 -5.38 1.07
C VAL A 195 -10.97 -6.79 0.66
N TYR A 196 -11.94 -7.36 1.37
CA TYR A 196 -12.48 -8.68 1.01
C TYR A 196 -13.29 -8.58 -0.30
N PRO A 197 -13.16 -9.56 -1.24
CA PRO A 197 -12.38 -10.80 -1.16
C PRO A 197 -10.93 -10.69 -1.65
N TRP A 198 -10.51 -9.54 -2.19
CA TRP A 198 -9.19 -9.38 -2.85
C TRP A 198 -8.01 -9.31 -1.86
N ARG A 199 -8.26 -9.02 -0.58
CA ARG A 199 -7.27 -8.98 0.49
C ARG A 199 -6.08 -8.05 0.17
N TRP A 200 -4.86 -8.51 0.47
CA TRP A 200 -3.62 -7.82 0.15
C TRP A 200 -3.14 -8.22 -1.25
N PRO A 201 -2.97 -7.29 -2.18
CA PRO A 201 -2.35 -7.60 -3.46
C PRO A 201 -0.88 -7.98 -3.22
N ARG A 202 -0.35 -8.90 -4.01
CA ARG A 202 1.04 -9.31 -3.96
C ARG A 202 1.75 -9.05 -5.29
N LEU A 203 3.03 -8.81 -5.25
CA LEU A 203 3.86 -8.79 -6.44
C LEU A 203 4.05 -10.22 -6.98
N PRO A 204 4.21 -10.41 -8.28
CA PRO A 204 4.54 -11.71 -8.84
C PRO A 204 5.93 -12.15 -8.36
N ARG A 205 6.13 -13.43 -8.19
CA ARG A 205 7.44 -14.02 -7.93
C ARG A 205 8.26 -14.06 -9.21
N PRO A 206 9.61 -14.12 -9.14
CA PRO A 206 10.45 -14.16 -10.34
C PRO A 206 10.06 -15.25 -11.34
N GLU A 207 9.71 -16.44 -10.84
CA GLU A 207 9.25 -17.57 -11.67
C GLU A 207 7.91 -17.29 -12.38
N GLU A 208 7.00 -16.51 -11.79
CA GLU A 208 5.70 -16.15 -12.36
C GLU A 208 5.82 -15.08 -13.45
N VAL A 209 6.88 -14.27 -13.43
CA VAL A 209 7.16 -13.28 -14.49
C VAL A 209 7.67 -13.98 -15.74
N ASN A 210 8.58 -14.94 -15.59
CA ASN A 210 9.23 -15.63 -16.72
C ASN A 210 8.29 -16.60 -17.45
N SER A 211 7.24 -17.11 -16.80
CA SER A 211 6.30 -18.06 -17.41
C SER A 211 5.29 -17.41 -18.36
N LYS A 212 5.25 -16.08 -18.48
CA LYS A 212 4.27 -15.32 -19.30
C LYS A 212 4.89 -14.60 -20.50
N GLN A 213 6.20 -14.77 -20.72
CA GLN A 213 6.90 -14.35 -21.92
C GLN A 213 6.93 -15.50 -22.95
#